data_136718e37047802c57b4e1edf9d0ccd7
#
_entry.id   136718e37047802c57b4e1edf9d0ccd7
#
_cell.length_a   1.000
_cell.length_b   1.000
_cell.length_c   1.000
_cell.angle_alpha   90.00
_cell.angle_beta   90.00
_cell.angle_gamma   90.00
#
_symmetry.space_group_name_H-M   'P 1'
#
loop_
_entity.id
_entity.type
_entity.pdbx_description
1 polymer ?
#
loop_
_entity_poly.entity_id
_entity_poly.type
_entity_poly.pdbx_seq_one_letter_code
_entity_poly.pdbx_strand_id
1 'polypeptide(L)'
;MNILRALCLAAMSFAFSQSAFALEALQVSERQPGNLESWVALSILITSVLTAWFLNQNAPKVRVFGTILAASGCFAIAAWFLFYVLGTGFLENPKPNQTPLDSAKPALLWIQAMVALVSGVALLAVAFKQSKNTEILELSATNEPDRYGRVSRVLHWTIAILFLALIPMGIFASIIPEGTSYRVEYYVVHKTLGVIVLALVLVRLFWNTKSKRPALDASLTSKERKLAHVAHIALYVMMIMIPITGFIMTSFHGAPTFFFAWELEPLWGFSKTGTIVWGMLHKYLLPYLLYIVLGAHILGALKHQLIDKHTIAFKRMVS
;
A
#
# COMPACT_ATOMS: atom_id res chain seq x y z
N MET A 1 18.32 -18.33 14.21
CA MET A 1 18.33 -17.97 12.78
C MET A 1 18.79 -16.53 12.72
N ASN A 2 19.96 -16.27 12.09
CA ASN A 2 20.56 -14.93 12.12
C ASN A 2 19.68 -13.91 11.44
N ILE A 3 19.42 -12.76 12.12
CA ILE A 3 18.65 -11.60 11.63
C ILE A 3 19.13 -11.18 10.23
N LEU A 4 20.45 -11.25 10.00
CA LEU A 4 21.06 -10.94 8.71
C LEU A 4 20.59 -11.89 7.58
N ARG A 5 20.40 -13.18 7.85
CA ARG A 5 19.86 -14.15 6.87
C ARG A 5 18.40 -13.88 6.54
N ALA A 6 17.59 -13.46 7.52
CA ALA A 6 16.19 -13.08 7.29
C ALA A 6 16.07 -11.79 6.49
N LEU A 7 16.94 -10.80 6.74
CA LEU A 7 17.04 -9.57 5.94
C LEU A 7 17.47 -9.86 4.50
N CYS A 8 18.48 -10.72 4.31
CA CYS A 8 18.92 -11.13 2.98
C CYS A 8 17.82 -11.89 2.22
N LEU A 9 17.08 -12.80 2.86
CA LEU A 9 16.01 -13.55 2.22
C LEU A 9 14.81 -12.66 1.86
N ALA A 10 14.42 -11.73 2.73
CA ALA A 10 13.35 -10.77 2.45
C ALA A 10 13.74 -9.77 1.35
N ALA A 11 14.97 -9.25 1.38
CA ALA A 11 15.51 -8.38 0.33
C ALA A 11 15.71 -9.13 -0.99
N MET A 12 16.16 -10.39 -0.93
CA MET A 12 16.32 -11.23 -2.12
C MET A 12 14.99 -11.61 -2.76
N SER A 13 13.95 -11.95 -2.00
CA SER A 13 12.63 -12.26 -2.58
C SER A 13 11.99 -11.04 -3.24
N PHE A 14 12.16 -9.85 -2.66
CA PHE A 14 11.68 -8.61 -3.27
C PHE A 14 12.55 -8.15 -4.44
N ALA A 15 13.88 -8.22 -4.32
CA ALA A 15 14.82 -7.89 -5.41
C ALA A 15 14.72 -8.91 -6.54
N PHE A 16 14.45 -10.19 -6.26
CA PHE A 16 14.25 -11.21 -7.28
C PHE A 16 12.97 -10.98 -8.08
N SER A 17 11.89 -10.54 -7.44
CA SER A 17 10.66 -10.15 -8.15
C SER A 17 10.88 -8.93 -9.04
N GLN A 18 11.73 -7.99 -8.63
CA GLN A 18 12.04 -6.76 -9.39
C GLN A 18 13.09 -7.01 -10.51
N SER A 19 14.10 -7.84 -10.24
CA SER A 19 15.12 -8.15 -11.25
C SER A 19 14.61 -9.10 -12.33
N ALA A 20 13.68 -10.00 -12.03
CA ALA A 20 12.97 -10.77 -13.04
C ALA A 20 12.16 -9.87 -13.97
N PHE A 21 11.52 -8.80 -13.44
CA PHE A 21 10.83 -7.78 -14.22
C PHE A 21 11.78 -7.01 -15.16
N ALA A 22 13.00 -6.71 -14.70
CA ALA A 22 13.98 -5.96 -15.47
C ALA A 22 14.71 -6.79 -16.54
N LEU A 23 14.99 -8.06 -16.25
CA LEU A 23 15.72 -8.95 -17.16
C LEU A 23 14.85 -9.46 -18.32
N GLU A 24 13.55 -9.69 -18.11
CA GLU A 24 12.63 -10.12 -19.17
C GLU A 24 12.11 -8.97 -20.05
N ALA A 25 12.17 -7.72 -19.59
CA ALA A 25 11.88 -6.55 -20.41
C ALA A 25 12.80 -6.41 -21.65
N LEU A 26 13.91 -7.14 -21.67
CA LEU A 26 14.84 -7.19 -22.82
C LEU A 26 14.45 -8.21 -23.91
N GLN A 27 13.44 -9.06 -23.69
CA GLN A 27 12.96 -10.03 -24.69
C GLN A 27 11.47 -9.80 -25.01
N VAL A 28 11.20 -8.75 -25.79
CA VAL A 28 9.84 -8.49 -26.27
C VAL A 28 9.60 -9.30 -27.54
N SER A 29 8.86 -10.36 -27.46
CA SER A 29 8.04 -10.86 -28.55
C SER A 29 6.78 -11.50 -27.98
N GLU A 30 5.62 -11.03 -28.41
CA GLU A 30 4.28 -11.67 -28.35
C GLU A 30 3.97 -12.52 -27.11
N ARG A 31 4.12 -11.98 -25.90
CA ARG A 31 3.68 -12.68 -24.69
C ARG A 31 2.22 -12.40 -24.40
N GLN A 32 1.48 -13.47 -24.20
CA GLN A 32 0.19 -13.37 -23.51
C GLN A 32 0.44 -12.92 -22.07
N PRO A 33 -0.24 -11.88 -21.55
CA PRO A 33 -0.12 -11.50 -20.14
C PRO A 33 -0.55 -12.69 -19.28
N GLY A 34 0.20 -13.04 -18.25
CA GLY A 34 -0.38 -14.04 -17.40
C GLY A 34 0.47 -14.70 -16.33
N ASN A 35 1.74 -14.91 -16.51
CA ASN A 35 2.49 -15.70 -15.54
C ASN A 35 3.35 -14.83 -14.60
N LEU A 36 4.22 -13.98 -15.12
CA LEU A 36 5.14 -13.21 -14.29
C LEU A 36 4.43 -12.18 -13.43
N GLU A 37 3.52 -11.42 -14.01
CA GLU A 37 2.74 -10.37 -13.34
C GLU A 37 1.90 -10.96 -12.21
N SER A 38 1.32 -12.13 -12.45
CA SER A 38 0.57 -12.87 -11.44
C SER A 38 1.46 -13.27 -10.27
N TRP A 39 2.68 -13.77 -10.53
CA TRP A 39 3.65 -14.10 -9.48
C TRP A 39 4.14 -12.87 -8.73
N VAL A 40 4.37 -11.73 -9.41
CA VAL A 40 4.73 -10.47 -8.76
C VAL A 40 3.62 -9.97 -7.85
N ALA A 41 2.37 -9.92 -8.34
CA ALA A 41 1.22 -9.52 -7.53
C ALA A 41 1.02 -10.44 -6.32
N LEU A 42 1.13 -11.76 -6.52
CA LEU A 42 1.03 -12.76 -5.45
C LEU A 42 2.15 -12.59 -4.42
N SER A 43 3.39 -12.34 -4.86
CA SER A 43 4.53 -12.12 -3.97
C SER A 43 4.34 -10.87 -3.10
N ILE A 44 3.85 -9.77 -3.67
CA ILE A 44 3.52 -8.55 -2.93
C ILE A 44 2.41 -8.82 -1.90
N LEU A 45 1.36 -9.53 -2.31
CA LEU A 45 0.26 -9.91 -1.41
C LEU A 45 0.75 -10.78 -0.26
N ILE A 46 1.46 -11.88 -0.57
CA ILE A 46 1.97 -12.82 0.45
C ILE A 46 2.91 -12.08 1.42
N THR A 47 3.83 -11.28 0.91
CA THR A 47 4.76 -10.51 1.76
C THR A 47 4.01 -9.52 2.65
N SER A 48 2.96 -8.86 2.13
CA SER A 48 2.12 -7.94 2.91
C SER A 48 1.36 -8.67 4.03
N VAL A 49 0.76 -9.83 3.73
CA VAL A 49 0.04 -10.67 4.70
C VAL A 49 1.00 -11.21 5.76
N LEU A 50 2.16 -11.75 5.34
CA LEU A 50 3.16 -12.29 6.27
C LEU A 50 3.72 -11.19 7.18
N THR A 51 4.01 -10.01 6.64
CA THR A 51 4.45 -8.87 7.43
C THR A 51 3.41 -8.50 8.47
N ALA A 52 2.14 -8.34 8.05
CA ALA A 52 1.03 -8.03 8.95
C ALA A 52 0.82 -9.13 10.00
N TRP A 53 0.95 -10.39 9.60
CA TRP A 53 0.85 -11.55 10.51
C TRP A 53 1.96 -11.54 11.55
N PHE A 54 3.23 -11.41 11.14
CA PHE A 54 4.37 -11.42 12.06
C PHE A 54 4.37 -10.23 13.01
N LEU A 55 3.94 -9.04 12.56
CA LEU A 55 3.78 -7.88 13.42
C LEU A 55 2.78 -8.10 14.57
N ASN A 56 1.83 -9.02 14.40
CA ASN A 56 0.75 -9.27 15.34
C ASN A 56 0.86 -10.64 16.03
N GLN A 57 2.06 -11.16 16.22
CA GLN A 57 2.30 -12.38 16.98
C GLN A 57 2.54 -12.12 18.46
N ASN A 58 2.22 -13.11 19.30
CA ASN A 58 2.38 -13.00 20.75
C ASN A 58 3.88 -12.99 21.14
N ALA A 59 4.70 -13.78 20.44
CA ALA A 59 6.11 -13.92 20.73
C ALA A 59 6.93 -12.68 20.30
N PRO A 60 7.68 -12.03 21.19
CA PRO A 60 8.40 -10.79 20.88
C PRO A 60 9.43 -10.97 19.76
N LYS A 61 10.15 -12.09 19.71
CA LYS A 61 11.10 -12.39 18.62
C LYS A 61 10.44 -12.44 17.24
N VAL A 62 9.20 -12.94 17.18
CA VAL A 62 8.44 -13.05 15.93
C VAL A 62 7.91 -11.68 15.50
N ARG A 63 7.52 -10.82 16.44
CA ARG A 63 7.15 -9.41 16.15
C ARG A 63 8.34 -8.62 15.62
N VAL A 64 9.53 -8.81 16.21
CA VAL A 64 10.78 -8.21 15.69
C VAL A 64 11.02 -8.60 14.25
N PHE A 65 10.85 -9.88 13.91
CA PHE A 65 10.96 -10.34 12.51
C PHE A 65 9.97 -9.61 11.59
N GLY A 66 8.71 -9.48 11.99
CA GLY A 66 7.69 -8.73 11.24
C GLY A 66 8.06 -7.25 11.04
N THR A 67 8.63 -6.61 12.08
CA THR A 67 9.07 -5.21 11.99
C THR A 67 10.25 -5.05 11.04
N ILE A 68 11.19 -6.01 11.02
CA ILE A 68 12.31 -6.03 10.08
C ILE A 68 11.80 -6.25 8.65
N LEU A 69 10.83 -7.13 8.45
CA LEU A 69 10.23 -7.37 7.14
C LEU A 69 9.54 -6.11 6.59
N ALA A 70 8.81 -5.39 7.46
CA ALA A 70 8.21 -4.09 7.10
C ALA A 70 9.28 -3.05 6.72
N ALA A 71 10.38 -2.95 7.48
CA ALA A 71 11.49 -2.06 7.16
C ALA A 71 12.12 -2.40 5.81
N SER A 72 12.32 -3.69 5.52
CA SER A 72 12.85 -4.16 4.23
C SER A 72 11.94 -3.76 3.07
N GLY A 73 10.61 -3.85 3.24
CA GLY A 73 9.64 -3.38 2.25
C GLY A 73 9.77 -1.88 1.98
N CYS A 74 9.94 -1.06 3.02
CA CYS A 74 10.16 0.38 2.88
C CYS A 74 11.45 0.69 2.10
N PHE A 75 12.56 0.02 2.42
CA PHE A 75 13.82 0.19 1.69
C PHE A 75 13.71 -0.27 0.24
N ALA A 76 12.98 -1.35 -0.03
CA ALA A 76 12.75 -1.83 -1.38
C ALA A 76 11.95 -0.83 -2.22
N ILE A 77 10.91 -0.19 -1.66
CA ILE A 77 10.17 0.88 -2.34
C ILE A 77 11.10 2.07 -2.64
N ALA A 78 11.93 2.50 -1.68
CA ALA A 78 12.87 3.59 -1.88
C ALA A 78 13.93 3.24 -2.94
N ALA A 79 14.50 2.04 -2.90
CA ALA A 79 15.49 1.57 -3.86
C ALA A 79 14.92 1.42 -5.27
N TRP A 80 13.71 0.87 -5.39
CA TRP A 80 13.01 0.77 -6.67
C TRP A 80 12.80 2.15 -7.29
N PHE A 81 12.35 3.12 -6.49
CA PHE A 81 12.17 4.48 -6.95
C PHE A 81 13.49 5.08 -7.46
N LEU A 82 14.56 4.98 -6.68
CA LEU A 82 15.87 5.51 -7.05
C LEU A 82 16.40 4.84 -8.34
N PHE A 83 16.28 3.52 -8.44
CA PHE A 83 16.76 2.79 -9.61
C PHE A 83 15.99 3.14 -10.88
N TYR A 84 14.65 3.12 -10.80
CA TYR A 84 13.82 3.34 -11.99
C TYR A 84 13.73 4.82 -12.39
N VAL A 85 13.58 5.72 -11.44
CA VAL A 85 13.37 7.15 -11.77
C VAL A 85 14.66 7.84 -12.13
N LEU A 86 15.78 7.51 -11.46
CA LEU A 86 17.09 8.09 -11.78
C LEU A 86 17.77 7.40 -12.94
N GLY A 87 17.64 6.05 -13.02
CA GLY A 87 18.36 5.26 -14.03
C GLY A 87 17.76 5.30 -15.43
N THR A 88 16.47 5.65 -15.57
CA THR A 88 15.78 5.61 -16.88
C THR A 88 15.71 6.95 -17.60
N GLY A 89 16.28 8.02 -17.05
CA GLY A 89 16.15 9.39 -17.62
C GLY A 89 14.69 9.87 -17.70
N PHE A 90 13.81 9.22 -16.98
CA PHE A 90 12.36 9.39 -17.05
C PHE A 90 11.90 10.81 -16.67
N LEU A 91 12.66 11.49 -15.77
CA LEU A 91 12.40 12.87 -15.39
C LEU A 91 12.82 13.88 -16.46
N GLU A 92 13.70 13.48 -17.39
CA GLU A 92 14.24 14.33 -18.45
C GLU A 92 13.36 14.38 -19.70
N ASN A 93 12.49 13.39 -19.89
CA ASN A 93 11.57 13.29 -21.03
C ASN A 93 10.10 13.23 -20.58
N PRO A 94 9.52 14.34 -20.11
CA PRO A 94 8.10 14.38 -19.74
C PRO A 94 7.22 14.15 -20.98
N LYS A 95 6.09 13.46 -20.81
CA LYS A 95 5.09 13.28 -21.86
C LYS A 95 4.65 14.62 -22.44
N PRO A 96 4.55 14.75 -23.77
CA PRO A 96 3.89 15.91 -24.36
C PRO A 96 2.43 15.98 -23.88
N ASN A 97 1.93 17.19 -23.59
CA ASN A 97 0.58 17.47 -23.10
C ASN A 97 0.30 17.07 -21.63
N GLN A 98 1.28 17.17 -20.75
CA GLN A 98 1.03 17.03 -19.31
C GLN A 98 0.19 18.18 -18.76
N THR A 99 -0.78 17.85 -17.91
CA THR A 99 -1.49 18.87 -17.12
C THR A 99 -0.56 19.42 -16.02
N PRO A 100 -0.83 20.62 -15.46
CA PRO A 100 -0.07 21.14 -14.32
C PRO A 100 -0.01 20.16 -13.13
N LEU A 101 -1.05 19.32 -12.96
CA LEU A 101 -1.09 18.27 -11.93
C LEU A 101 -0.12 17.13 -12.23
N ASP A 102 0.16 16.84 -13.49
CA ASP A 102 1.15 15.81 -13.88
C ASP A 102 2.57 16.27 -13.58
N SER A 103 2.86 17.56 -13.69
CA SER A 103 4.17 18.12 -13.36
C SER A 103 4.54 18.00 -11.87
N ALA A 104 3.57 17.87 -10.99
CA ALA A 104 3.80 17.65 -9.56
C ALA A 104 4.11 16.17 -9.21
N LYS A 105 3.80 15.22 -10.10
CA LYS A 105 3.95 13.78 -9.81
C LYS A 105 5.39 13.33 -9.53
N PRO A 106 6.42 13.79 -10.23
CA PRO A 106 7.81 13.47 -9.88
C PRO A 106 8.16 13.91 -8.46
N ALA A 107 7.74 15.11 -8.04
CA ALA A 107 7.98 15.58 -6.67
C ALA A 107 7.26 14.70 -5.64
N LEU A 108 6.03 14.25 -5.91
CA LEU A 108 5.31 13.33 -5.03
C LEU A 108 6.03 11.98 -4.90
N LEU A 109 6.60 11.44 -5.98
CA LEU A 109 7.39 10.21 -5.93
C LEU A 109 8.66 10.38 -5.10
N TRP A 110 9.36 11.52 -5.22
CA TRP A 110 10.50 11.84 -4.36
C TRP A 110 10.12 11.90 -2.88
N ILE A 111 9.02 12.59 -2.57
CA ILE A 111 8.50 12.67 -1.20
C ILE A 111 8.20 11.26 -0.67
N GLN A 112 7.56 10.42 -1.47
CA GLN A 112 7.24 9.04 -1.08
C GLN A 112 8.48 8.18 -0.87
N ALA A 113 9.50 8.31 -1.73
CA ALA A 113 10.77 7.62 -1.55
C ALA A 113 11.47 8.02 -0.25
N MET A 114 11.50 9.32 0.05
CA MET A 114 12.07 9.83 1.30
C MET A 114 11.27 9.36 2.52
N VAL A 115 9.94 9.39 2.45
CA VAL A 115 9.07 8.87 3.51
C VAL A 115 9.31 7.37 3.72
N ALA A 116 9.43 6.59 2.64
CA ALA A 116 9.73 5.17 2.72
C ALA A 116 11.10 4.91 3.37
N LEU A 117 12.13 5.66 2.96
CA LEU A 117 13.47 5.55 3.55
C LEU A 117 13.48 5.85 5.05
N VAL A 118 12.90 6.99 5.44
CA VAL A 118 12.80 7.40 6.86
C VAL A 118 11.97 6.39 7.67
N SER A 119 10.87 5.89 7.10
CA SER A 119 10.04 4.86 7.74
C SER A 119 10.81 3.55 7.93
N GLY A 120 11.61 3.13 6.95
CA GLY A 120 12.47 1.95 7.05
C GLY A 120 13.49 2.07 8.20
N VAL A 121 14.17 3.21 8.30
CA VAL A 121 15.10 3.49 9.39
C VAL A 121 14.40 3.51 10.75
N ALA A 122 13.24 4.18 10.85
CA ALA A 122 12.45 4.22 12.08
C ALA A 122 11.99 2.83 12.51
N LEU A 123 11.53 1.98 11.58
CA LEU A 123 11.14 0.60 11.86
C LEU A 123 12.33 -0.25 12.32
N LEU A 124 13.53 -0.07 11.78
CA LEU A 124 14.72 -0.75 12.29
C LEU A 124 15.04 -0.33 13.72
N ALA A 125 14.92 0.94 14.06
CA ALA A 125 15.10 1.43 15.43
C ALA A 125 14.05 0.82 16.38
N VAL A 126 12.80 0.71 15.93
CA VAL A 126 11.72 0.02 16.67
C VAL A 126 12.04 -1.45 16.84
N ALA A 127 12.48 -2.15 15.80
CA ALA A 127 12.87 -3.56 15.88
C ALA A 127 14.00 -3.80 16.87
N PHE A 128 15.01 -2.91 16.87
CA PHE A 128 16.09 -2.97 17.85
C PHE A 128 15.61 -2.77 19.29
N LYS A 129 14.70 -1.81 19.52
CA LYS A 129 14.07 -1.62 20.83
C LYS A 129 13.22 -2.83 21.25
N GLN A 130 12.43 -3.36 20.34
CA GLN A 130 11.60 -4.55 20.57
C GLN A 130 12.42 -5.81 20.86
N SER A 131 13.62 -5.95 20.29
CA SER A 131 14.48 -7.10 20.52
C SER A 131 14.92 -7.27 21.99
N LYS A 132 14.87 -6.18 22.74
CA LYS A 132 15.17 -6.16 24.19
C LYS A 132 13.94 -6.46 25.06
N ASN A 133 12.74 -6.47 24.47
CA ASN A 133 11.51 -6.76 25.21
C ASN A 133 11.21 -8.27 25.14
N THR A 134 11.01 -8.90 26.29
CA THR A 134 10.68 -10.31 26.44
C THR A 134 9.20 -10.54 26.74
N GLU A 135 8.41 -9.48 26.84
CA GLU A 135 7.00 -9.56 27.21
C GLU A 135 6.17 -10.27 26.12
N ILE A 136 5.46 -11.30 26.52
CA ILE A 136 4.51 -12.02 25.67
C ILE A 136 3.19 -11.25 25.68
N LEU A 137 2.73 -10.87 24.51
CA LEU A 137 1.46 -10.18 24.33
C LEU A 137 0.35 -11.20 24.05
N GLU A 138 -0.60 -11.32 24.94
CA GLU A 138 -1.80 -12.11 24.68
C GLU A 138 -2.77 -11.32 23.80
N LEU A 139 -2.96 -11.77 22.56
CA LEU A 139 -3.87 -11.18 21.59
C LEU A 139 -5.02 -12.14 21.30
N SER A 140 -6.22 -11.72 21.66
CA SER A 140 -7.46 -12.36 21.22
C SER A 140 -7.62 -12.28 19.69
N ALA A 141 -8.35 -13.20 19.09
CA ALA A 141 -8.72 -13.13 17.66
C ALA A 141 -9.68 -11.96 17.39
N THR A 142 -10.65 -11.73 18.30
CA THR A 142 -11.64 -10.67 18.24
C THR A 142 -11.20 -9.43 19.00
N ASN A 143 -11.83 -8.30 18.70
CA ASN A 143 -11.58 -7.06 19.41
C ASN A 143 -12.07 -7.13 20.85
N GLU A 144 -11.35 -6.48 21.74
CA GLU A 144 -11.70 -6.25 23.13
C GLU A 144 -12.15 -4.78 23.32
N PRO A 145 -12.72 -4.39 24.45
CA PRO A 145 -13.21 -3.03 24.64
C PRO A 145 -12.14 -1.94 24.51
N ASP A 146 -10.88 -2.27 24.84
CA ASP A 146 -9.74 -1.34 24.89
C ASP A 146 -8.71 -1.56 23.78
N ARG A 147 -8.74 -2.68 23.07
CA ARG A 147 -7.73 -3.01 22.03
C ARG A 147 -8.32 -3.79 20.85
N TYR A 148 -7.65 -3.67 19.72
CA TYR A 148 -7.97 -4.46 18.54
C TYR A 148 -7.41 -5.88 18.64
N GLY A 149 -8.24 -6.85 18.27
CA GLY A 149 -7.83 -8.25 18.16
C GLY A 149 -6.95 -8.51 16.94
N ARG A 150 -6.35 -9.71 16.91
CA ARG A 150 -5.38 -10.10 15.88
C ARG A 150 -5.93 -9.98 14.47
N VAL A 151 -7.17 -10.42 14.21
CA VAL A 151 -7.76 -10.36 12.87
C VAL A 151 -7.90 -8.91 12.37
N SER A 152 -8.41 -8.01 13.23
CA SER A 152 -8.53 -6.59 12.88
C SER A 152 -7.20 -5.93 12.57
N ARG A 153 -6.15 -6.30 13.31
CA ARG A 153 -4.79 -5.79 13.13
C ARG A 153 -4.16 -6.33 11.85
N VAL A 154 -4.27 -7.62 11.59
CA VAL A 154 -3.72 -8.25 10.36
C VAL A 154 -4.39 -7.64 9.14
N LEU A 155 -5.72 -7.54 9.11
CA LEU A 155 -6.44 -6.89 8.03
C LEU A 155 -6.02 -5.43 7.83
N HIS A 156 -5.86 -4.67 8.94
CA HIS A 156 -5.43 -3.28 8.86
C HIS A 156 -4.06 -3.14 8.23
N TRP A 157 -3.06 -3.87 8.75
CA TRP A 157 -1.69 -3.74 8.29
C TRP A 157 -1.50 -4.30 6.88
N THR A 158 -2.17 -5.39 6.52
CA THR A 158 -2.16 -5.89 5.14
C THR A 158 -2.68 -4.84 4.17
N ILE A 159 -3.86 -4.26 4.45
CA ILE A 159 -4.45 -3.21 3.62
C ILE A 159 -3.53 -1.98 3.58
N ALA A 160 -2.99 -1.55 4.72
CA ALA A 160 -2.10 -0.39 4.79
C ALA A 160 -0.82 -0.59 3.95
N ILE A 161 -0.18 -1.74 4.04
CA ILE A 161 1.03 -2.05 3.26
C ILE A 161 0.71 -2.07 1.75
N LEU A 162 -0.40 -2.71 1.36
CA LEU A 162 -0.83 -2.74 -0.04
C LEU A 162 -1.16 -1.35 -0.58
N PHE A 163 -1.84 -0.51 0.21
CA PHE A 163 -2.08 0.88 -0.19
C PHE A 163 -0.80 1.69 -0.33
N LEU A 164 0.13 1.56 0.63
CA LEU A 164 1.43 2.23 0.57
C LEU A 164 2.26 1.79 -0.64
N ALA A 165 2.07 0.57 -1.15
CA ALA A 165 2.67 0.11 -2.40
C ALA A 165 1.90 0.63 -3.63
N LEU A 166 0.56 0.58 -3.61
CA LEU A 166 -0.28 0.99 -4.74
C LEU A 166 -0.22 2.49 -5.04
N ILE A 167 -0.02 3.33 -4.03
CA ILE A 167 0.07 4.79 -4.21
C ILE A 167 1.22 5.16 -5.16
N PRO A 168 2.50 4.82 -4.88
CA PRO A 168 3.59 5.10 -5.82
C PRO A 168 3.42 4.36 -7.14
N MET A 169 2.88 3.14 -7.13
CA MET A 169 2.58 2.41 -8.36
C MET A 169 1.58 3.15 -9.25
N GLY A 170 0.52 3.72 -8.68
CA GLY A 170 -0.48 4.48 -9.42
C GLY A 170 0.08 5.76 -10.03
N ILE A 171 0.91 6.49 -9.29
CA ILE A 171 1.60 7.68 -9.80
C ILE A 171 2.51 7.30 -10.95
N PHE A 172 3.36 6.29 -10.76
CA PHE A 172 4.29 5.83 -11.79
C PHE A 172 3.56 5.32 -13.04
N ALA A 173 2.50 4.49 -12.87
CA ALA A 173 1.66 4.03 -13.97
C ALA A 173 1.15 5.20 -14.85
N SER A 174 0.80 6.32 -14.24
CA SER A 174 0.25 7.47 -14.96
C SER A 174 1.28 8.26 -15.77
N ILE A 175 2.57 8.04 -15.53
CA ILE A 175 3.67 8.74 -16.18
C ILE A 175 4.55 7.82 -17.07
N ILE A 176 4.37 6.49 -17.06
CA ILE A 176 5.10 5.59 -17.96
C ILE A 176 4.81 5.97 -19.43
N PRO A 177 5.84 6.21 -20.26
CA PRO A 177 5.67 6.53 -21.67
C PRO A 177 4.93 5.43 -22.44
N GLU A 178 4.21 5.83 -23.49
CA GLU A 178 3.61 4.87 -24.42
C GLU A 178 4.71 4.15 -25.19
N GLY A 179 4.51 2.84 -25.44
CA GLY A 179 5.52 2.01 -26.11
C GLY A 179 6.61 1.46 -25.18
N THR A 180 6.58 1.79 -23.87
CA THR A 180 7.49 1.16 -22.89
C THR A 180 7.17 -0.33 -22.79
N SER A 181 8.17 -1.20 -22.94
CA SER A 181 8.02 -2.66 -23.02
C SER A 181 7.29 -3.28 -21.82
N TYR A 182 7.53 -2.78 -20.60
CA TYR A 182 6.95 -3.30 -19.36
C TYR A 182 5.66 -2.58 -18.93
N ARG A 183 5.09 -1.68 -19.75
CA ARG A 183 3.94 -0.85 -19.35
C ARG A 183 2.68 -1.66 -19.11
N VAL A 184 2.42 -2.64 -19.97
CA VAL A 184 1.21 -3.49 -19.86
C VAL A 184 1.28 -4.32 -18.58
N GLU A 185 2.40 -5.00 -18.36
CA GLU A 185 2.66 -5.83 -17.18
C GLU A 185 2.50 -5.04 -15.90
N TYR A 186 3.02 -3.81 -15.88
CA TYR A 186 2.89 -2.92 -14.74
C TYR A 186 1.43 -2.60 -14.42
N TYR A 187 0.60 -2.33 -15.44
CA TYR A 187 -0.83 -2.13 -15.26
C TYR A 187 -1.55 -3.39 -14.75
N VAL A 188 -1.16 -4.57 -15.21
CA VAL A 188 -1.73 -5.84 -14.74
C VAL A 188 -1.51 -5.99 -13.24
N VAL A 189 -0.28 -5.78 -12.74
CA VAL A 189 0.03 -5.85 -11.32
C VAL A 189 -0.77 -4.82 -10.53
N HIS A 190 -0.79 -3.56 -10.98
CA HIS A 190 -1.53 -2.49 -10.32
C HIS A 190 -3.04 -2.80 -10.22
N LYS A 191 -3.65 -3.24 -11.31
CA LYS A 191 -5.08 -3.59 -11.36
C LYS A 191 -5.41 -4.79 -10.46
N THR A 192 -4.59 -5.85 -10.52
CA THR A 192 -4.74 -7.04 -9.67
C THR A 192 -4.70 -6.68 -8.19
N LEU A 193 -3.70 -5.92 -7.77
CA LEU A 193 -3.58 -5.47 -6.38
C LEU A 193 -4.73 -4.54 -5.97
N GLY A 194 -5.22 -3.71 -6.88
CA GLY A 194 -6.40 -2.86 -6.67
C GLY A 194 -7.66 -3.66 -6.38
N VAL A 195 -7.90 -4.74 -7.14
CA VAL A 195 -9.04 -5.66 -6.91
C VAL A 195 -8.89 -6.39 -5.57
N ILE A 196 -7.68 -6.86 -5.26
CA ILE A 196 -7.39 -7.53 -3.97
C ILE A 196 -7.66 -6.59 -2.80
N VAL A 197 -7.19 -5.35 -2.87
CA VAL A 197 -7.41 -4.37 -1.81
C VAL A 197 -8.90 -4.08 -1.62
N LEU A 198 -9.67 -3.92 -2.70
CA LEU A 198 -11.13 -3.76 -2.60
C LEU A 198 -11.76 -4.93 -1.86
N ALA A 199 -11.41 -6.16 -2.23
CA ALA A 199 -11.91 -7.36 -1.55
C ALA A 199 -11.54 -7.38 -0.05
N LEU A 200 -10.28 -7.06 0.29
CA LEU A 200 -9.83 -7.00 1.69
C LEU A 200 -10.53 -5.91 2.50
N VAL A 201 -10.81 -4.76 1.89
CA VAL A 201 -11.58 -3.67 2.53
C VAL A 201 -13.01 -4.13 2.83
N LEU A 202 -13.66 -4.82 1.89
CA LEU A 202 -15.00 -5.39 2.10
C LEU A 202 -14.99 -6.45 3.22
N VAL A 203 -14.00 -7.35 3.22
CA VAL A 203 -13.80 -8.32 4.31
C VAL A 203 -13.61 -7.60 5.64
N ARG A 204 -12.84 -6.52 5.69
CA ARG A 204 -12.63 -5.74 6.92
C ARG A 204 -13.90 -5.04 7.39
N LEU A 205 -14.70 -4.51 6.46
CA LEU A 205 -16.01 -3.92 6.81
C LEU A 205 -16.95 -4.98 7.38
N PHE A 206 -17.01 -6.14 6.75
CA PHE A 206 -17.78 -7.28 7.27
C PHE A 206 -17.28 -7.72 8.65
N TRP A 207 -15.95 -7.83 8.84
CA TRP A 207 -15.38 -8.16 10.14
C TRP A 207 -15.77 -7.17 11.24
N ASN A 208 -15.82 -5.87 10.92
CA ASN A 208 -16.26 -4.83 11.85
C ASN A 208 -17.73 -4.97 12.31
N THR A 209 -18.57 -5.70 11.58
CA THR A 209 -19.94 -6.03 12.02
C THR A 209 -19.95 -7.19 13.02
N LYS A 210 -18.98 -8.10 12.94
CA LYS A 210 -18.85 -9.27 13.82
C LYS A 210 -18.03 -8.98 15.07
N SER A 211 -17.05 -8.10 14.96
CA SER A 211 -16.14 -7.75 16.07
C SER A 211 -16.17 -6.23 16.28
N LYS A 212 -16.92 -5.80 17.29
CA LYS A 212 -17.11 -4.36 17.60
C LYS A 212 -15.78 -3.67 17.80
N ARG A 213 -15.63 -2.52 17.17
CA ARG A 213 -14.42 -1.71 17.32
C ARG A 213 -14.27 -1.21 18.75
N PRO A 214 -13.05 -1.18 19.32
CA PRO A 214 -12.77 -0.57 20.60
C PRO A 214 -13.25 0.89 20.62
N ALA A 215 -13.70 1.36 21.78
CA ALA A 215 -14.03 2.76 21.95
C ALA A 215 -12.81 3.65 21.70
N LEU A 216 -13.02 4.85 21.19
CA LEU A 216 -11.94 5.83 21.07
C LEU A 216 -11.38 6.15 22.47
N ASP A 217 -10.09 6.51 22.50
CA ASP A 217 -9.40 6.84 23.75
C ASP A 217 -10.13 7.98 24.48
N ALA A 218 -10.36 7.81 25.79
CA ALA A 218 -11.02 8.80 26.62
C ALA A 218 -10.21 10.10 26.77
N SER A 219 -8.91 10.05 26.60
CA SER A 219 -8.02 11.22 26.66
C SER A 219 -8.16 12.17 25.46
N LEU A 220 -8.77 11.71 24.36
CA LEU A 220 -9.00 12.54 23.18
C LEU A 220 -10.03 13.63 23.46
N THR A 221 -9.74 14.85 23.05
CA THR A 221 -10.70 15.94 23.06
C THR A 221 -11.88 15.65 22.13
N SER A 222 -12.99 16.32 22.35
CA SER A 222 -14.19 16.17 21.51
C SER A 222 -13.92 16.48 20.03
N LYS A 223 -13.03 17.45 19.73
CA LYS A 223 -12.62 17.79 18.37
C LYS A 223 -11.78 16.68 17.73
N GLU A 224 -10.82 16.13 18.45
CA GLU A 224 -9.97 15.03 17.97
C GLU A 224 -10.78 13.78 17.70
N ARG A 225 -11.74 13.44 18.57
CA ARG A 225 -12.67 12.32 18.32
C ARG A 225 -13.49 12.48 17.05
N LYS A 226 -14.04 13.69 16.82
CA LYS A 226 -14.79 13.99 15.58
C LYS A 226 -13.88 13.88 14.35
N LEU A 227 -12.67 14.46 14.41
CA LEU A 227 -11.71 14.42 13.30
C LEU A 227 -11.28 12.99 13.01
N ALA A 228 -10.95 12.18 14.02
CA ALA A 228 -10.61 10.77 13.85
C ALA A 228 -11.77 9.98 13.23
N HIS A 229 -13.01 10.23 13.64
CA HIS A 229 -14.18 9.59 13.08
C HIS A 229 -14.37 9.93 11.59
N VAL A 230 -14.30 11.22 11.24
CA VAL A 230 -14.42 11.70 9.86
C VAL A 230 -13.28 11.14 9.00
N ALA A 231 -12.03 11.16 9.50
CA ALA A 231 -10.89 10.60 8.78
C ALA A 231 -11.05 9.11 8.49
N HIS A 232 -11.52 8.32 9.45
CA HIS A 232 -11.76 6.89 9.22
C HIS A 232 -12.86 6.64 8.19
N ILE A 233 -13.98 7.39 8.24
CA ILE A 233 -15.03 7.28 7.22
C ILE A 233 -14.49 7.66 5.85
N ALA A 234 -13.78 8.78 5.75
CA ALA A 234 -13.20 9.24 4.49
C ALA A 234 -12.20 8.21 3.92
N LEU A 235 -11.35 7.60 4.76
CA LEU A 235 -10.46 6.52 4.33
C LEU A 235 -11.23 5.32 3.78
N TYR A 236 -12.28 4.84 4.46
CA TYR A 236 -13.08 3.73 3.94
C TYR A 236 -13.76 4.07 2.61
N VAL A 237 -14.34 5.26 2.48
CA VAL A 237 -14.93 5.73 1.22
C VAL A 237 -13.89 5.72 0.10
N MET A 238 -12.71 6.29 0.34
CA MET A 238 -11.65 6.35 -0.68
C MET A 238 -11.08 4.98 -1.02
N MET A 239 -10.88 4.11 -0.01
CA MET A 239 -10.41 2.73 -0.24
C MET A 239 -11.36 1.90 -1.11
N ILE A 240 -12.63 2.23 -1.14
CA ILE A 240 -13.64 1.61 -2.01
C ILE A 240 -13.70 2.33 -3.36
N MET A 241 -13.78 3.66 -3.33
CA MET A 241 -14.03 4.43 -4.56
C MET A 241 -12.82 4.44 -5.50
N ILE A 242 -11.59 4.44 -4.99
CA ILE A 242 -10.39 4.46 -5.84
C ILE A 242 -10.34 3.23 -6.76
N PRO A 243 -10.39 1.98 -6.28
CA PRO A 243 -10.38 0.83 -7.18
C PRO A 243 -11.62 0.74 -8.08
N ILE A 244 -12.80 1.14 -7.60
CA ILE A 244 -14.02 1.16 -8.42
C ILE A 244 -13.88 2.16 -9.58
N THR A 245 -13.41 3.38 -9.31
CA THR A 245 -13.23 4.38 -10.37
C THR A 245 -12.15 3.97 -11.38
N GLY A 246 -11.12 3.25 -10.94
CA GLY A 246 -10.11 2.67 -11.81
C GLY A 246 -10.67 1.61 -12.75
N PHE A 247 -11.52 0.71 -12.22
CA PHE A 247 -12.22 -0.29 -13.01
C PHE A 247 -13.16 0.33 -14.04
N ILE A 248 -13.97 1.32 -13.62
CA ILE A 248 -14.90 2.02 -14.51
C ILE A 248 -14.15 2.79 -15.60
N MET A 249 -13.07 3.50 -15.25
CA MET A 249 -12.21 4.19 -16.22
C MET A 249 -11.66 3.23 -17.26
N THR A 250 -11.16 2.08 -16.82
CA THR A 250 -10.58 1.05 -17.70
C THR A 250 -11.65 0.47 -18.63
N SER A 251 -12.88 0.22 -18.13
CA SER A 251 -13.99 -0.26 -18.94
C SER A 251 -14.39 0.76 -20.03
N PHE A 252 -14.49 2.07 -19.68
CA PHE A 252 -14.75 3.10 -20.69
C PHE A 252 -13.59 3.33 -21.66
N HIS A 253 -12.37 2.95 -21.27
CA HIS A 253 -11.24 2.96 -22.20
C HIS A 253 -11.28 1.81 -23.21
N GLY A 254 -12.16 0.83 -23.02
CA GLY A 254 -12.25 -0.38 -23.84
C GLY A 254 -11.14 -1.38 -23.56
N ALA A 255 -10.44 -1.24 -22.43
CA ALA A 255 -9.36 -2.15 -22.03
C ALA A 255 -9.85 -3.09 -20.92
N PRO A 256 -9.35 -4.33 -20.87
CA PRO A 256 -9.70 -5.26 -19.82
C PRO A 256 -9.09 -4.88 -18.47
N THR A 257 -9.71 -5.34 -17.41
CA THR A 257 -9.14 -5.35 -16.08
C THR A 257 -8.64 -6.74 -15.76
N PHE A 258 -7.44 -6.84 -15.20
CA PHE A 258 -6.84 -8.12 -14.88
C PHE A 258 -6.98 -8.42 -13.39
N PHE A 259 -7.32 -9.67 -13.09
CA PHE A 259 -7.22 -10.27 -11.77
C PHE A 259 -6.29 -11.48 -11.88
N PHE A 260 -5.02 -11.29 -11.60
CA PHE A 260 -3.93 -12.19 -11.99
C PHE A 260 -3.91 -12.42 -13.51
N ALA A 261 -3.94 -13.67 -13.95
CA ALA A 261 -4.04 -14.04 -15.36
C ALA A 261 -5.47 -13.93 -15.92
N TRP A 262 -6.46 -13.69 -15.07
CA TRP A 262 -7.85 -13.57 -15.49
C TRP A 262 -8.13 -12.20 -16.07
N GLU A 263 -8.64 -12.20 -17.28
CA GLU A 263 -9.07 -11.01 -17.99
C GLU A 263 -10.56 -10.77 -17.73
N LEU A 264 -10.86 -9.65 -17.09
CA LEU A 264 -12.22 -9.19 -16.87
C LEU A 264 -12.57 -8.21 -18.00
N GLU A 265 -13.46 -8.62 -18.87
CA GLU A 265 -13.91 -7.82 -20.00
C GLU A 265 -14.50 -6.47 -19.58
N PRO A 266 -14.36 -5.42 -20.42
CA PRO A 266 -14.99 -4.14 -20.17
C PRO A 266 -16.52 -4.29 -20.01
N LEU A 267 -17.10 -3.63 -19.03
CA LEU A 267 -18.54 -3.69 -18.78
C LEU A 267 -19.39 -2.98 -19.85
N TRP A 268 -18.76 -2.02 -20.54
CA TRP A 268 -19.40 -1.23 -21.60
C TRP A 268 -18.39 -0.78 -22.64
N GLY A 269 -18.92 -0.34 -23.79
CA GLY A 269 -18.10 0.06 -24.93
C GLY A 269 -17.28 1.33 -24.69
N PHE A 270 -16.30 1.57 -25.55
CA PHE A 270 -15.43 2.73 -25.49
C PHE A 270 -16.21 4.06 -25.43
N SER A 271 -15.84 4.91 -24.49
CA SER A 271 -16.34 6.27 -24.37
C SER A 271 -15.22 7.21 -23.97
N LYS A 272 -14.86 8.15 -24.86
CA LYS A 272 -13.84 9.15 -24.59
C LYS A 272 -14.19 10.01 -23.37
N THR A 273 -15.44 10.46 -23.29
CA THR A 273 -15.91 11.26 -22.15
C THR A 273 -15.91 10.47 -20.86
N GLY A 274 -16.40 9.21 -20.88
CA GLY A 274 -16.34 8.31 -19.72
C GLY A 274 -14.90 8.08 -19.23
N THR A 275 -13.98 7.81 -20.15
CA THR A 275 -12.55 7.63 -19.84
C THR A 275 -11.95 8.87 -19.16
N ILE A 276 -12.27 10.08 -19.67
CA ILE A 276 -11.76 11.33 -19.10
C ILE A 276 -12.35 11.58 -17.71
N VAL A 277 -13.66 11.51 -17.54
CA VAL A 277 -14.33 11.80 -16.26
C VAL A 277 -13.85 10.86 -15.16
N TRP A 278 -13.91 9.54 -15.40
CA TRP A 278 -13.47 8.54 -14.41
C TRP A 278 -11.96 8.54 -14.23
N GLY A 279 -11.22 8.90 -15.28
CA GLY A 279 -9.77 9.11 -15.19
C GLY A 279 -9.40 10.30 -14.29
N MET A 280 -10.13 11.42 -14.35
CA MET A 280 -9.95 12.56 -13.45
C MET A 280 -10.22 12.18 -12.00
N LEU A 281 -11.24 11.37 -11.74
CA LEU A 281 -11.51 10.86 -10.40
C LEU A 281 -10.39 9.93 -9.90
N HIS A 282 -10.01 8.92 -10.69
CA HIS A 282 -9.06 7.88 -10.29
C HIS A 282 -7.61 8.37 -10.22
N LYS A 283 -7.18 9.23 -11.15
CA LYS A 283 -5.77 9.65 -11.26
C LYS A 283 -5.46 10.91 -10.48
N TYR A 284 -6.46 11.75 -10.20
CA TYR A 284 -6.25 13.07 -9.60
C TYR A 284 -7.08 13.29 -8.33
N LEU A 285 -8.39 13.43 -8.43
CA LEU A 285 -9.19 13.90 -7.30
C LEU A 285 -9.07 12.96 -6.08
N LEU A 286 -9.39 11.68 -6.25
CA LEU A 286 -9.41 10.74 -5.13
C LEU A 286 -8.01 10.45 -4.56
N PRO A 287 -6.94 10.25 -5.36
CA PRO A 287 -5.60 10.09 -4.80
C PRO A 287 -5.11 11.31 -4.03
N TYR A 288 -5.33 12.53 -4.52
CA TYR A 288 -4.91 13.73 -3.77
C TYR A 288 -5.68 13.91 -2.45
N LEU A 289 -6.99 13.63 -2.46
CA LEU A 289 -7.76 13.59 -1.22
C LEU A 289 -7.25 12.48 -0.28
N LEU A 290 -6.89 11.32 -0.83
CA LEU A 290 -6.31 10.22 -0.05
C LEU A 290 -5.00 10.65 0.62
N TYR A 291 -4.10 11.35 -0.08
CA TYR A 291 -2.85 11.84 0.53
C TYR A 291 -3.12 12.75 1.74
N ILE A 292 -4.10 13.67 1.62
CA ILE A 292 -4.45 14.58 2.69
C ILE A 292 -4.99 13.79 3.90
N VAL A 293 -5.96 12.91 3.67
CA VAL A 293 -6.63 12.18 4.76
C VAL A 293 -5.72 11.12 5.36
N LEU A 294 -4.93 10.42 4.54
CA LEU A 294 -3.93 9.44 5.02
C LEU A 294 -2.82 10.13 5.82
N GLY A 295 -2.35 11.29 5.32
CA GLY A 295 -1.39 12.12 6.05
C GLY A 295 -1.94 12.55 7.41
N ALA A 296 -3.17 13.06 7.46
CA ALA A 296 -3.83 13.43 8.71
C ALA A 296 -4.01 12.22 9.65
N HIS A 297 -4.34 11.04 9.13
CA HIS A 297 -4.48 9.81 9.90
C HIS A 297 -3.16 9.38 10.53
N ILE A 298 -2.08 9.37 9.74
CA ILE A 298 -0.74 8.97 10.22
C ILE A 298 -0.20 10.01 11.21
N LEU A 299 -0.26 11.30 10.86
CA LEU A 299 0.23 12.38 11.71
C LEU A 299 -0.56 12.49 13.03
N GLY A 300 -1.87 12.25 12.97
CA GLY A 300 -2.72 12.15 14.17
C GLY A 300 -2.27 11.03 15.10
N ALA A 301 -2.03 9.83 14.56
CA ALA A 301 -1.53 8.70 15.34
C ALA A 301 -0.14 8.98 15.95
N LEU A 302 0.76 9.59 15.16
CA LEU A 302 2.10 9.98 15.62
C LEU A 302 2.06 11.09 16.68
N LYS A 303 1.19 12.10 16.50
CA LYS A 303 0.97 13.16 17.52
C LYS A 303 0.60 12.55 18.86
N HIS A 304 -0.41 11.68 18.86
CA HIS A 304 -0.86 11.04 20.09
C HIS A 304 0.22 10.15 20.73
N GLN A 305 1.04 9.50 19.94
CA GLN A 305 2.13 8.65 20.43
C GLN A 305 3.33 9.44 20.95
N LEU A 306 3.76 10.49 20.23
CA LEU A 306 5.02 11.18 20.48
C LEU A 306 4.85 12.44 21.35
N ILE A 307 3.76 13.20 21.14
CA ILE A 307 3.53 14.51 21.78
C ILE A 307 2.66 14.33 23.02
N ASP A 308 1.47 13.75 22.85
CA ASP A 308 0.49 13.68 23.95
C ASP A 308 0.89 12.63 24.99
N LYS A 309 1.67 11.60 24.61
CA LYS A 309 2.24 10.54 25.48
C LYS A 309 1.25 9.76 26.37
N HIS A 310 -0.02 10.18 26.39
CA HIS A 310 -1.08 9.64 27.24
C HIS A 310 -2.00 8.67 26.53
N THR A 311 -1.94 8.65 25.18
CA THR A 311 -2.87 7.84 24.40
C THR A 311 -2.27 6.53 23.99
N ILE A 312 -3.07 5.48 24.06
CA ILE A 312 -2.72 4.13 23.66
C ILE A 312 -3.07 3.89 22.17
N ALA A 313 -3.42 4.95 21.41
CA ALA A 313 -3.99 4.82 20.07
C ALA A 313 -3.12 3.98 19.14
N PHE A 314 -1.81 4.27 19.09
CA PHE A 314 -0.87 3.49 18.28
C PHE A 314 -0.63 2.09 18.87
N LYS A 315 -0.49 1.99 20.20
CA LYS A 315 -0.30 0.71 20.89
C LYS A 315 -1.44 -0.26 20.66
N ARG A 316 -2.68 0.23 20.51
CA ARG A 316 -3.86 -0.60 20.21
C ARG A 316 -3.75 -1.38 18.91
N MET A 317 -2.89 -0.96 17.98
CA MET A 317 -2.69 -1.57 16.66
C MET A 317 -1.35 -2.29 16.50
N VAL A 318 -0.39 -2.10 17.42
CA VAL A 318 1.00 -2.60 17.27
C VAL A 318 1.50 -3.40 18.47
N SER A 319 0.96 -3.21 19.67
CA SER A 319 1.45 -3.88 20.89
C SER A 319 0.36 -4.57 21.67
#